data_20b6fe171d06a61d5bbab56e6a1770ab
#
_entry.id   20b6fe171d06a61d5bbab56e6a1770ab
#
_cell.length_a   1.000
_cell.length_b   1.000
_cell.length_c   1.000
_cell.angle_alpha   90.00
_cell.angle_beta   90.00
_cell.angle_gamma   90.00
#
_symmetry.space_group_name_H-M   'P 1'
#
loop_
_entity.id
_entity.type
_entity.pdbx_description
1 polymer ?
#
loop_
_entity_poly.entity_id
_entity_poly.type
_entity_poly.pdbx_seq_one_letter_code
_entity_poly.pdbx_strand_id
1 'polypeptide(L)'
;MVLMETVFSRRKRGRALLKQPNVKVGDVVVVRYYDAVVFRDLLQSSEVAPITREAIGWLDFENGNYIRLIWERHAEAIINEESKTRVTGLAIRKSDIIEMTRIA
;
A
#
# COMPACT_ATOMS: atom_id res chain seq x y z
N MET A 1 -4.77 -7.52 21.69
CA MET A 1 -4.12 -6.37 21.09
C MET A 1 -3.14 -6.82 20.00
N VAL A 2 -3.19 -6.18 18.88
CA VAL A 2 -2.29 -6.50 17.78
C VAL A 2 -1.01 -5.69 17.93
N LEU A 3 0.11 -6.37 17.81
CA LEU A 3 1.39 -5.69 17.81
C LEU A 3 1.65 -5.19 16.38
N MET A 4 1.85 -3.91 16.27
CA MET A 4 2.18 -3.32 14.98
C MET A 4 3.66 -2.98 14.96
N GLU A 5 4.29 -3.38 13.89
CA GLU A 5 5.71 -3.17 13.72
C GLU A 5 5.96 -2.37 12.45
N THR A 6 6.54 -1.21 12.59
CA THR A 6 6.91 -0.40 11.44
C THR A 6 8.12 -1.04 10.78
N VAL A 7 7.96 -1.46 9.53
CA VAL A 7 9.03 -2.16 8.81
C VAL A 7 9.87 -1.23 7.97
N PHE A 8 9.32 -0.10 7.54
CA PHE A 8 10.10 0.96 6.95
C PHE A 8 9.29 2.24 6.95
N SER A 9 9.99 3.35 6.82
CA SER A 9 9.36 4.64 6.85
C SER A 9 10.15 5.58 5.95
N ARG A 10 9.45 6.45 5.25
CA ARG A 10 10.06 7.41 4.36
C ARG A 10 10.41 8.65 5.16
N ARG A 11 11.67 8.96 5.21
CA ARG A 11 12.14 10.12 5.95
C ARG A 11 11.90 11.40 5.17
N LYS A 12 11.91 12.51 5.88
CA LYS A 12 11.67 13.83 5.30
C LYS A 12 12.49 14.13 4.07
N ARG A 13 13.68 13.66 4.01
CA ARG A 13 14.59 14.02 2.92
C ARG A 13 14.39 13.23 1.66
N GLY A 14 13.38 12.43 1.59
CA GLY A 14 13.13 11.62 0.44
C GLY A 14 14.18 10.56 0.20
N ARG A 15 14.90 10.20 1.23
CA ARG A 15 15.87 9.13 1.16
C ARG A 15 15.21 7.84 0.74
N ALA A 16 15.93 7.02 0.03
CA ALA A 16 15.43 5.71 -0.34
C ALA A 16 14.96 4.96 0.90
N LEU A 17 13.89 4.21 0.75
CA LEU A 17 13.34 3.44 1.83
C LEU A 17 14.28 2.34 2.24
N LEU A 18 14.31 2.07 3.53
CA LEU A 18 15.09 0.98 4.05
C LEU A 18 14.48 -0.34 3.63
N LYS A 19 15.33 -1.33 3.49
CA LYS A 19 14.87 -2.66 3.21
C LYS A 19 14.02 -3.14 4.38
N GLN A 20 13.02 -3.95 4.09
CA GLN A 20 12.06 -4.41 5.07
C GLN A 20 12.34 -5.85 5.46
N PRO A 21 13.19 -6.07 6.45
CA PRO A 21 13.62 -7.43 6.77
C PRO A 21 12.49 -8.31 7.29
N ASN A 22 11.46 -7.71 7.87
CA ASN A 22 10.43 -8.49 8.54
C ASN A 22 9.11 -8.61 7.76
N VAL A 23 9.04 -8.04 6.58
CA VAL A 23 7.82 -8.10 5.79
C VAL A 23 7.99 -9.07 4.65
N LYS A 24 7.01 -9.93 4.49
CA LYS A 24 6.99 -10.92 3.42
C LYS A 24 5.67 -10.86 2.69
N VAL A 25 5.69 -11.27 1.44
CA VAL A 25 4.46 -11.50 0.71
C VAL A 25 3.61 -12.47 1.52
N GLY A 26 2.34 -12.13 1.69
CA GLY A 26 1.41 -12.88 2.52
C GLY A 26 1.10 -12.22 3.85
N ASP A 27 1.96 -11.31 4.32
CA ASP A 27 1.71 -10.59 5.57
C ASP A 27 0.57 -9.58 5.38
N VAL A 28 -0.12 -9.29 6.47
CA VAL A 28 -1.12 -8.23 6.50
C VAL A 28 -0.45 -6.95 6.95
N VAL A 29 -0.60 -5.90 6.16
CA VAL A 29 0.07 -4.63 6.42
C VAL A 29 -0.89 -3.46 6.36
N VAL A 30 -0.52 -2.39 7.04
CA VAL A 30 -1.14 -1.08 6.91
C VAL A 30 -0.15 -0.21 6.18
N VAL A 31 -0.58 0.43 5.10
CA VAL A 31 0.28 1.30 4.32
C VAL A 31 -0.31 2.70 4.31
N ARG A 32 0.50 3.66 4.67
CA ARG A 32 0.16 5.08 4.52
C ARG A 32 0.91 5.58 3.31
N TYR A 33 0.20 6.29 2.45
CA TYR A 33 0.78 6.71 1.19
C TYR A 33 0.16 8.01 0.69
N TYR A 34 0.87 8.67 -0.21
CA TYR A 34 0.35 9.86 -0.88
C TYR A 34 -0.43 9.44 -2.10
N ASP A 35 -1.61 10.01 -2.25
CA ASP A 35 -2.45 9.74 -3.41
C ASP A 35 -2.58 11.03 -4.21
N ALA A 36 -2.65 10.88 -5.52
CA ALA A 36 -2.80 12.01 -6.41
C ALA A 36 -4.19 12.64 -6.25
N VAL A 37 -4.25 13.94 -6.49
CA VAL A 37 -5.49 14.70 -6.41
C VAL A 37 -5.74 15.36 -7.75
N VAL A 38 -6.96 15.20 -8.26
CA VAL A 38 -7.41 15.92 -9.45
C VAL A 38 -8.23 17.11 -8.98
N PHE A 39 -7.94 18.27 -9.50
CA PHE A 39 -8.68 19.48 -9.12
C PHE A 39 -9.09 20.25 -10.36
N ARG A 40 -10.16 21.05 -10.22
CA ARG A 40 -10.69 21.90 -11.29
C ARG A 40 -11.34 23.12 -10.71
N ASP A 41 -11.40 24.16 -11.53
CA ASP A 41 -12.14 25.37 -11.20
C ASP A 41 -11.80 25.97 -9.86
N LEU A 42 -10.52 25.92 -9.52
CA LEU A 42 -10.04 26.53 -8.30
C LEU A 42 -9.51 27.92 -8.58
N LEU A 43 -9.75 28.81 -7.64
CA LEU A 43 -9.22 30.17 -7.74
C LEU A 43 -7.71 30.18 -7.62
N GLN A 44 -7.17 29.30 -6.80
CA GLN A 44 -5.73 29.14 -6.69
C GLN A 44 -5.40 27.68 -6.42
N SER A 45 -4.34 27.24 -7.06
CA SER A 45 -3.92 25.85 -6.94
C SER A 45 -2.90 25.63 -5.82
N SER A 46 -2.41 26.70 -5.22
CA SER A 46 -1.36 26.59 -4.20
C SER A 46 -1.79 25.79 -2.95
N GLU A 47 -3.10 25.66 -2.73
CA GLU A 47 -3.62 24.92 -1.59
C GLU A 47 -3.84 23.44 -1.88
N VAL A 48 -3.60 23.04 -3.12
CA VAL A 48 -3.82 21.63 -3.50
C VAL A 48 -2.56 20.82 -3.25
N ALA A 49 -2.70 19.73 -2.56
CA ALA A 49 -1.59 18.84 -2.25
C ALA A 49 -2.08 17.39 -2.31
N PRO A 50 -1.17 16.44 -2.51
CA PRO A 50 -1.56 15.04 -2.48
C PRO A 50 -2.19 14.69 -1.15
N ILE A 51 -3.17 13.80 -1.17
CA ILE A 51 -3.84 13.35 0.04
C ILE A 51 -3.07 12.18 0.63
N THR A 52 -2.99 12.15 1.95
CA THR A 52 -2.46 10.98 2.64
C THR A 52 -3.60 10.01 2.85
N ARG A 53 -3.38 8.75 2.49
CA ARG A 53 -4.36 7.68 2.65
C ARG A 53 -3.74 6.52 3.40
N GLU A 54 -4.60 5.67 3.94
CA GLU A 54 -4.19 4.42 4.55
C GLU A 54 -4.94 3.28 3.89
N ALA A 55 -4.23 2.19 3.64
CA ALA A 55 -4.82 0.97 3.13
C ALA A 55 -4.33 -0.21 3.94
N ILE A 56 -5.20 -1.18 4.15
CA ILE A 56 -4.88 -2.39 4.90
C ILE A 56 -5.16 -3.57 3.98
N GLY A 57 -4.24 -4.52 3.97
CA GLY A 57 -4.45 -5.71 3.16
C GLY A 57 -3.27 -6.67 3.23
N TRP A 58 -3.42 -7.77 2.52
CA TRP A 58 -2.31 -8.71 2.36
C TRP A 58 -1.33 -8.13 1.34
N LEU A 59 -0.06 -8.20 1.69
CA LEU A 59 0.98 -7.85 0.73
C LEU A 59 1.08 -8.99 -0.27
N ASP A 60 0.63 -8.73 -1.49
CA ASP A 60 0.55 -9.76 -2.52
C ASP A 60 1.80 -9.83 -3.40
N PHE A 61 2.43 -8.69 -3.59
CA PHE A 61 3.58 -8.60 -4.48
C PHE A 61 4.42 -7.38 -4.12
N GLU A 62 5.70 -7.52 -4.33
CA GLU A 62 6.63 -6.42 -4.11
C GLU A 62 7.80 -6.52 -5.08
N ASN A 63 8.21 -5.39 -5.62
CA ASN A 63 9.47 -5.30 -6.37
C ASN A 63 10.13 -3.96 -6.00
N GLY A 64 11.13 -3.54 -6.76
CA GLY A 64 11.85 -2.30 -6.49
C GLY A 64 11.02 -1.04 -6.70
N ASN A 65 9.92 -1.12 -7.42
CA ASN A 65 9.14 0.04 -7.83
C ASN A 65 7.81 0.18 -7.13
N TYR A 66 7.14 -0.92 -6.84
CA TYR A 66 5.81 -0.84 -6.26
C TYR A 66 5.47 -2.08 -5.43
N ILE A 67 4.37 -1.98 -4.70
CA ILE A 67 3.76 -3.10 -3.97
C ILE A 67 2.34 -3.26 -4.45
N ARG A 68 1.78 -4.45 -4.24
CA ARG A 68 0.35 -4.71 -4.44
C ARG A 68 -0.23 -5.20 -3.13
N LEU A 69 -1.36 -4.61 -2.76
CA LEU A 69 -2.15 -5.04 -1.61
C LEU A 69 -3.45 -5.62 -2.10
N ILE A 70 -3.90 -6.67 -1.47
CA ILE A 70 -5.19 -7.27 -1.74
C ILE A 70 -5.98 -7.23 -0.45
N TRP A 71 -7.20 -6.70 -0.48
CA TRP A 71 -8.04 -6.68 0.71
C TRP A 71 -9.28 -7.55 0.59
N GLU A 72 -9.49 -8.14 -0.55
CA GLU A 72 -10.62 -9.03 -0.74
C GLU A 72 -10.24 -10.12 -1.73
N ARG A 73 -10.47 -11.35 -1.35
CA ARG A 73 -10.19 -12.50 -2.19
C ARG A 73 -11.03 -13.67 -1.73
N HIS A 74 -11.11 -14.70 -2.55
CA HIS A 74 -11.80 -15.91 -2.15
C HIS A 74 -11.07 -16.58 -1.00
N ALA A 75 -11.83 -17.03 -0.02
CA ALA A 75 -11.25 -17.65 1.18
C ALA A 75 -10.82 -19.08 0.96
N GLU A 76 -11.41 -19.76 -0.01
CA GLU A 76 -11.18 -21.18 -0.22
C GLU A 76 -10.58 -21.48 -1.58
N ALA A 77 -10.13 -22.70 -1.73
CA ALA A 77 -9.63 -23.15 -3.02
C ALA A 77 -10.70 -22.96 -4.08
N ILE A 78 -10.27 -22.45 -5.21
CA ILE A 78 -11.18 -22.08 -6.27
C ILE A 78 -11.35 -23.23 -7.25
N ILE A 79 -12.57 -23.46 -7.64
CA ILE A 79 -12.91 -24.56 -8.52
C ILE A 79 -12.79 -24.18 -9.98
N ASN A 80 -13.17 -22.96 -10.34
CA ASN A 80 -13.13 -22.55 -11.74
C ASN A 80 -12.12 -21.42 -11.96
N GLU A 81 -11.64 -21.33 -13.19
CA GLU A 81 -10.62 -20.37 -13.54
C GLU A 81 -11.06 -18.91 -13.34
N GLU A 82 -12.29 -18.66 -13.62
CA GLU A 82 -12.83 -17.32 -13.51
C GLU A 82 -12.74 -16.78 -12.10
N SER A 83 -13.10 -17.60 -11.13
CA SER A 83 -13.06 -17.21 -9.73
C SER A 83 -11.64 -17.05 -9.21
N LYS A 84 -10.70 -17.82 -9.72
CA LYS A 84 -9.33 -17.80 -9.26
C LYS A 84 -8.65 -16.44 -9.42
N THR A 85 -9.08 -15.68 -10.39
CA THR A 85 -8.43 -14.43 -10.73
C THR A 85 -9.10 -13.21 -10.12
N ARG A 86 -10.19 -13.41 -9.39
CA ARG A 86 -10.95 -12.28 -8.86
C ARG A 86 -10.43 -11.86 -7.50
N VAL A 87 -9.72 -10.77 -7.50
CA VAL A 87 -9.20 -10.17 -6.28
C VAL A 87 -9.42 -8.66 -6.37
N THR A 88 -9.47 -8.03 -5.21
CA THR A 88 -9.62 -6.57 -5.14
C THR A 88 -8.50 -6.00 -4.29
N GLY A 89 -7.89 -4.97 -4.78
CA GLY A 89 -6.78 -4.36 -4.07
C GLY A 89 -6.27 -3.16 -4.81
N LEU A 90 -5.03 -2.78 -4.51
CA LEU A 90 -4.42 -1.67 -5.21
C LEU A 90 -2.92 -1.83 -5.29
N ALA A 91 -2.33 -1.16 -6.28
CA ALA A 91 -0.89 -1.09 -6.43
C ALA A 91 -0.43 0.30 -6.04
N ILE A 92 0.62 0.37 -5.25
CA ILE A 92 1.16 1.64 -4.75
C ILE A 92 2.64 1.71 -5.10
N ARG A 93 3.06 2.80 -5.74
CA ARG A 93 4.48 2.99 -6.02
C ARG A 93 5.22 3.22 -4.73
N LYS A 94 6.38 2.60 -4.61
CA LYS A 94 7.18 2.76 -3.39
C LYS A 94 7.55 4.21 -3.11
N SER A 95 7.72 5.00 -4.18
CA SER A 95 8.03 6.42 -4.00
C SER A 95 6.91 7.20 -3.32
N ASP A 96 5.69 6.67 -3.32
CA ASP A 96 4.55 7.32 -2.69
C ASP A 96 4.27 6.80 -1.28
N ILE A 97 4.96 5.77 -0.84
CA ILE A 97 4.72 5.19 0.47
C ILE A 97 5.38 6.04 1.55
N ILE A 98 4.61 6.40 2.55
CA ILE A 98 5.10 7.12 3.72
C ILE A 98 5.58 6.13 4.77
N GLU A 99 4.76 5.12 5.02
CA GLU A 99 5.04 4.14 6.06
C GLU A 99 4.30 2.84 5.77
N MET A 100 4.91 1.73 6.10
CA MET A 100 4.26 0.43 6.03
C MET A 100 4.50 -0.30 7.33
N THR A 101 3.44 -0.84 7.92
CA THR A 101 3.48 -1.52 9.21
C THR A 101 2.86 -2.90 9.06
N ARG A 102 3.56 -3.91 9.49
CA ARG A 102 3.02 -5.27 9.50
C ARG A 102 2.13 -5.45 10.72
N ILE A 103 0.96 -5.99 10.55
CA ILE A 103 0.04 -6.26 11.65
C ILE A 103 -0.31 -7.74 11.79
N ALA A 104 -0.04 -8.53 10.78
CA ALA A 104 -0.22 -9.98 10.90
C ALA A 104 0.53 -10.74 9.82
#